data_5c5f7b818fc8f474d3cf4c1f489cf0b9
#
_entry.id   5c5f7b818fc8f474d3cf4c1f489cf0b9
#
_cell.length_a   1.000
_cell.length_b   1.000
_cell.length_c   1.000
_cell.angle_alpha   90.00
_cell.angle_beta   90.00
_cell.angle_gamma   90.00
#
_symmetry.space_group_name_H-M   'P 1'
#
loop_
_entity.id
_entity.type
_entity.pdbx_description
1 polymer ?
#
loop_
_entity_poly.entity_id
_entity_poly.type
_entity_poly.pdbx_seq_one_letter_code
_entity_poly.pdbx_strand_id
1 'polypeptide(L)'
;KLYGKIGVSRISKFIDITGYKYSHLTVLRRGPDLIKKDGKKEPRWYCSCEGGSDKEVLVLGYNLKNGNTTSCGCEHLKNAMRSGKLTGRINGKKNKKFNSYDLSGEYGVGFTSKNEKFYFDLEDYDKIKNYCWHINNDGYVANKTEEGCTLMHRLVMGLSKGDRREVDHIYHKTNDNRKDQLRIVCSSENKMNQGIPSNNTSGYRGVYYDKRYDRWSAEIGAYNRKFRLGYFTNKSDAVKARKQAEEKYFGEYNYQGGDASYEKH
;
A
#
# COMPACT_ATOMS: atom_id res chain seq x y z
N LYS A 1 50.05 -58.84 17.46
CA LYS A 1 50.27 -57.71 18.34
C LYS A 1 49.42 -56.53 17.92
N LEU A 2 48.28 -56.38 18.62
CA LEU A 2 47.35 -55.27 18.45
C LEU A 2 47.83 -54.11 19.34
N TYR A 3 48.20 -53.01 18.75
CA TYR A 3 48.35 -51.73 19.49
C TYR A 3 47.16 -50.86 19.20
N GLY A 4 46.23 -50.82 20.18
CA GLY A 4 45.15 -49.84 20.17
C GLY A 4 45.70 -48.44 20.40
N LYS A 5 45.44 -47.50 19.47
CA LYS A 5 45.67 -46.09 19.68
C LYS A 5 44.56 -45.56 20.60
N ILE A 6 44.92 -45.32 21.85
CA ILE A 6 44.08 -44.56 22.78
C ILE A 6 44.03 -43.10 22.29
N GLY A 7 42.89 -42.71 21.75
CA GLY A 7 42.66 -41.33 21.36
C GLY A 7 42.55 -40.44 22.60
N VAL A 8 43.59 -39.66 22.86
CA VAL A 8 43.55 -38.62 23.89
C VAL A 8 42.61 -37.53 23.42
N SER A 9 41.41 -37.52 23.96
CA SER A 9 40.51 -36.39 23.78
C SER A 9 41.12 -35.14 24.42
N ARG A 10 41.54 -34.16 23.60
CA ARG A 10 41.94 -32.85 24.10
C ARG A 10 40.73 -32.21 24.81
N ILE A 11 40.65 -32.31 26.10
CA ILE A 11 39.73 -31.51 26.92
C ILE A 11 40.21 -30.07 26.76
N SER A 12 39.53 -29.29 25.95
CA SER A 12 39.78 -27.85 25.85
C SER A 12 39.50 -27.23 27.22
N LYS A 13 40.55 -26.75 27.88
CA LYS A 13 40.43 -26.08 29.18
C LYS A 13 39.43 -24.94 29.06
N PHE A 14 38.36 -25.01 29.84
CA PHE A 14 37.40 -23.90 29.96
C PHE A 14 38.16 -22.67 30.47
N ILE A 15 38.06 -21.57 29.79
CA ILE A 15 38.65 -20.28 30.17
C ILE A 15 37.52 -19.37 30.64
N ASP A 16 37.52 -19.05 31.92
CA ASP A 16 36.62 -18.02 32.45
C ASP A 16 37.11 -16.64 31.99
N ILE A 17 36.20 -15.89 31.39
CA ILE A 17 36.46 -14.52 30.90
C ILE A 17 35.64 -13.49 31.67
N THR A 18 35.10 -13.82 32.83
CA THR A 18 34.38 -12.87 33.68
C THR A 18 35.28 -11.70 34.05
N GLY A 19 34.77 -10.49 33.98
CA GLY A 19 35.51 -9.24 34.22
C GLY A 19 36.32 -8.73 33.02
N TYR A 20 36.52 -9.52 31.98
CA TYR A 20 37.24 -9.04 30.79
C TYR A 20 36.40 -8.06 29.99
N LYS A 21 37.06 -7.04 29.46
CA LYS A 21 36.44 -6.03 28.58
C LYS A 21 36.78 -6.32 27.12
N TYR A 22 35.76 -6.37 26.28
CA TYR A 22 35.85 -6.52 24.83
C TYR A 22 35.13 -5.33 24.14
N SER A 23 35.89 -4.35 23.68
CA SER A 23 35.37 -3.09 23.12
C SER A 23 34.45 -2.39 24.14
N HIS A 24 33.16 -2.19 23.83
CA HIS A 24 32.18 -1.58 24.72
C HIS A 24 31.47 -2.57 25.67
N LEU A 25 31.85 -3.84 25.64
CA LEU A 25 31.23 -4.90 26.42
C LEU A 25 32.13 -5.35 27.54
N THR A 26 31.63 -5.37 28.78
CA THR A 26 32.29 -5.97 29.94
C THR A 26 31.56 -7.26 30.31
N VAL A 27 32.29 -8.38 30.41
CA VAL A 27 31.73 -9.69 30.74
C VAL A 27 31.37 -9.73 32.22
N LEU A 28 30.10 -9.96 32.54
CA LEU A 28 29.61 -9.99 33.92
C LEU A 28 29.66 -11.41 34.52
N ARG A 29 29.15 -12.38 33.81
CA ARG A 29 29.05 -13.78 34.24
C ARG A 29 28.75 -14.70 33.06
N ARG A 30 28.96 -15.98 33.28
CA ARG A 30 28.61 -17.01 32.31
C ARG A 30 27.10 -17.16 32.17
N GLY A 31 26.63 -17.27 30.92
CA GLY A 31 25.26 -17.61 30.56
C GLY A 31 25.09 -19.08 30.18
N PRO A 32 23.86 -19.51 29.83
CA PRO A 32 23.62 -20.86 29.34
C PRO A 32 24.31 -21.08 27.98
N ASP A 33 24.88 -22.24 27.75
CA ASP A 33 25.55 -22.58 26.51
C ASP A 33 24.55 -22.61 25.34
N LEU A 34 24.99 -22.20 24.13
CA LEU A 34 24.27 -22.45 22.93
C LEU A 34 24.53 -23.89 22.45
N ILE A 35 23.47 -24.66 22.26
CA ILE A 35 23.56 -26.01 21.72
C ILE A 35 23.29 -25.93 20.22
N LYS A 36 24.27 -26.26 19.38
CA LYS A 36 24.13 -26.31 17.93
C LYS A 36 23.39 -27.57 17.48
N LYS A 37 22.91 -27.57 16.23
CA LYS A 37 22.24 -28.74 15.64
C LYS A 37 23.09 -30.02 15.60
N ASP A 38 24.41 -29.88 15.58
CA ASP A 38 25.39 -30.97 15.66
C ASP A 38 25.72 -31.40 17.09
N GLY A 39 25.00 -30.90 18.11
CA GLY A 39 25.18 -31.21 19.52
C GLY A 39 26.36 -30.47 20.21
N LYS A 40 27.14 -29.68 19.49
CA LYS A 40 28.23 -28.91 20.05
C LYS A 40 27.71 -27.77 20.93
N LYS A 41 28.37 -27.61 22.10
CA LYS A 41 28.07 -26.54 23.07
C LYS A 41 29.03 -25.38 22.89
N GLU A 42 28.47 -24.17 22.74
CA GLU A 42 29.25 -22.94 22.66
C GLU A 42 28.95 -22.06 23.89
N PRO A 43 29.95 -21.59 24.63
CA PRO A 43 29.75 -20.77 25.81
C PRO A 43 29.21 -19.39 25.43
N ARG A 44 28.21 -18.94 26.17
CA ARG A 44 27.68 -17.58 26.10
C ARG A 44 27.91 -16.85 27.41
N TRP A 45 27.98 -15.54 27.31
CA TRP A 45 28.32 -14.67 28.44
C TRP A 45 27.36 -13.50 28.51
N TYR A 46 26.89 -13.18 29.70
CA TYR A 46 26.17 -11.95 29.96
C TYR A 46 27.18 -10.80 30.04
N CYS A 47 26.94 -9.75 29.32
CA CYS A 47 27.81 -8.58 29.26
C CYS A 47 26.99 -7.30 29.52
N SER A 48 27.57 -6.35 30.22
CA SER A 48 27.12 -4.95 30.26
C SER A 48 27.76 -4.19 29.11
N CYS A 49 27.10 -3.11 28.67
CA CYS A 49 27.60 -2.26 27.60
C CYS A 49 27.69 -0.81 28.05
N GLU A 50 28.85 -0.18 27.89
CA GLU A 50 29.09 1.24 28.21
C GLU A 50 28.24 2.20 27.37
N GLY A 51 27.62 1.74 26.27
CA GLY A 51 26.89 2.58 25.30
C GLY A 51 25.47 2.98 25.69
N GLY A 52 24.99 2.68 26.90
CA GLY A 52 23.80 3.27 27.48
C GLY A 52 22.53 2.43 27.47
N SER A 53 22.61 1.11 27.62
CA SER A 53 21.47 0.33 28.08
C SER A 53 21.81 -0.39 29.38
N ASP A 54 21.00 -0.23 30.42
CA ASP A 54 21.11 -0.99 31.69
C ASP A 54 20.79 -2.48 31.50
N LYS A 55 20.53 -2.92 30.27
CA LYS A 55 20.19 -4.31 29.95
C LYS A 55 21.42 -5.10 29.63
N GLU A 56 21.56 -6.22 30.32
CA GLU A 56 22.59 -7.22 30.01
C GLU A 56 22.34 -7.85 28.65
N VAL A 57 23.38 -8.06 27.86
CA VAL A 57 23.33 -8.74 26.57
C VAL A 57 24.01 -10.09 26.64
N LEU A 58 23.40 -11.12 26.10
CA LEU A 58 23.93 -12.48 26.06
C LEU A 58 24.69 -12.69 24.74
N VAL A 59 26.03 -12.86 24.85
CA VAL A 59 26.94 -12.91 23.69
C VAL A 59 27.70 -14.21 23.66
N LEU A 60 27.93 -14.76 22.46
CA LEU A 60 28.82 -15.93 22.28
C LEU A 60 30.29 -15.57 22.61
N GLY A 61 30.98 -16.40 23.40
CA GLY A 61 32.38 -16.16 23.76
C GLY A 61 33.30 -16.05 22.54
N TYR A 62 33.05 -16.78 21.48
CA TYR A 62 33.78 -16.65 20.23
C TYR A 62 33.63 -15.24 19.61
N ASN A 63 32.43 -14.70 19.60
CA ASN A 63 32.16 -13.38 19.02
C ASN A 63 32.80 -12.24 19.81
N LEU A 64 32.92 -12.39 21.15
CA LEU A 64 33.64 -11.44 21.97
C LEU A 64 35.14 -11.46 21.63
N LYS A 65 35.76 -12.66 21.61
CA LYS A 65 37.20 -12.82 21.36
C LYS A 65 37.64 -12.35 19.97
N ASN A 66 36.79 -12.54 18.94
CA ASN A 66 37.08 -12.16 17.57
C ASN A 66 36.59 -10.77 17.20
N GLY A 67 36.01 -10.01 18.14
CA GLY A 67 35.51 -8.68 17.87
C GLY A 67 34.26 -8.61 16.97
N ASN A 68 33.59 -9.75 16.71
CA ASN A 68 32.36 -9.79 15.90
C ASN A 68 31.18 -9.14 16.63
N THR A 69 31.22 -9.06 17.97
CA THR A 69 30.23 -8.31 18.76
C THR A 69 30.97 -7.33 19.65
N THR A 70 30.87 -6.06 19.36
CA THR A 70 31.59 -4.96 20.02
C THR A 70 30.72 -4.15 20.96
N SER A 71 29.39 -4.23 20.85
CA SER A 71 28.42 -3.46 21.65
C SER A 71 27.08 -4.20 21.75
N CYS A 72 26.14 -3.66 22.53
CA CYS A 72 24.75 -4.14 22.61
C CYS A 72 23.89 -3.76 21.37
N GLY A 73 24.51 -3.21 20.33
CA GLY A 73 23.82 -2.60 19.17
C GLY A 73 23.76 -1.07 19.25
N CYS A 74 24.14 -0.46 20.37
CA CYS A 74 24.13 1.00 20.57
C CYS A 74 25.02 1.74 19.56
N GLU A 75 26.18 1.19 19.20
CA GLU A 75 27.08 1.73 18.18
C GLU A 75 26.41 1.75 16.79
N HIS A 76 25.73 0.67 16.42
CA HIS A 76 24.97 0.62 15.18
C HIS A 76 23.87 1.70 15.14
N LEU A 77 23.16 1.89 16.26
CA LEU A 77 22.15 2.93 16.40
C LEU A 77 22.74 4.33 16.32
N LYS A 78 23.88 4.60 17.00
CA LYS A 78 24.59 5.89 16.91
C LYS A 78 25.07 6.19 15.49
N ASN A 79 25.61 5.19 14.80
CA ASN A 79 26.07 5.33 13.42
C ASN A 79 24.89 5.50 12.43
N ALA A 80 23.77 4.81 12.64
CA ALA A 80 22.56 5.00 11.87
C ALA A 80 21.93 6.38 12.09
N MET A 81 22.00 6.93 13.30
CA MET A 81 21.61 8.32 13.59
C MET A 81 22.53 9.33 12.92
N ARG A 82 23.87 9.14 13.02
CA ARG A 82 24.85 10.03 12.36
C ARG A 82 24.70 10.03 10.83
N SER A 83 24.39 8.90 10.22
CA SER A 83 24.18 8.79 8.77
C SER A 83 22.81 9.30 8.29
N GLY A 84 21.96 9.81 9.17
CA GLY A 84 20.62 10.28 8.83
C GLY A 84 19.60 9.19 8.47
N LYS A 85 20.04 7.93 8.35
CA LYS A 85 19.16 6.82 7.96
C LYS A 85 18.06 6.52 8.98
N LEU A 86 18.37 6.67 10.28
CA LEU A 86 17.40 6.43 11.34
C LEU A 86 16.57 7.66 11.66
N THR A 87 17.18 8.86 11.58
CA THR A 87 16.48 10.15 11.76
C THR A 87 15.40 10.35 10.71
N GLY A 88 15.63 9.94 9.45
CA GLY A 88 14.61 9.98 8.39
C GLY A 88 13.38 9.12 8.75
N ARG A 89 13.58 7.90 9.29
CA ARG A 89 12.46 7.01 9.71
C ARG A 89 11.74 7.50 10.98
N ILE A 90 12.48 8.03 11.97
CA ILE A 90 11.90 8.54 13.22
C ILE A 90 11.19 9.86 12.97
N ASN A 91 11.77 10.76 12.19
CA ASN A 91 11.17 12.05 11.85
C ASN A 91 9.98 11.87 10.89
N GLY A 92 10.00 10.89 9.99
CA GLY A 92 8.86 10.54 9.16
C GLY A 92 7.66 10.05 9.99
N LYS A 93 7.88 9.35 11.11
CA LYS A 93 6.81 8.97 12.05
C LYS A 93 6.35 10.12 12.94
N LYS A 94 7.26 11.03 13.35
CA LYS A 94 6.93 12.19 14.19
C LYS A 94 6.30 13.35 13.42
N ASN A 95 6.57 13.48 12.12
CA ASN A 95 6.09 14.56 11.26
C ASN A 95 4.94 14.11 10.34
N LYS A 96 4.11 13.18 10.79
CA LYS A 96 2.88 12.85 10.09
C LYS A 96 2.01 14.10 10.08
N LYS A 97 2.05 14.87 9.02
CA LYS A 97 1.12 15.99 8.83
C LYS A 97 -0.24 15.39 8.48
N PHE A 98 -1.16 15.43 9.43
CA PHE A 98 -2.54 15.15 9.14
C PHE A 98 -3.11 16.22 8.20
N ASN A 99 -4.13 15.87 7.47
CA ASN A 99 -4.85 16.79 6.63
C ASN A 99 -5.51 17.89 7.49
N SER A 100 -5.68 19.08 6.92
CA SER A 100 -6.54 20.11 7.48
C SER A 100 -7.95 19.95 6.94
N TYR A 101 -8.95 20.37 7.71
CA TYR A 101 -10.35 20.19 7.38
C TYR A 101 -11.14 21.48 7.64
N ASP A 102 -12.04 21.80 6.73
CA ASP A 102 -13.08 22.80 6.94
C ASP A 102 -14.42 22.05 7.07
N LEU A 103 -15.06 22.21 8.23
CA LEU A 103 -16.31 21.55 8.60
C LEU A 103 -17.47 22.55 8.75
N SER A 104 -17.30 23.80 8.29
CA SER A 104 -18.29 24.88 8.48
C SER A 104 -19.46 24.82 7.48
N GLY A 105 -19.34 24.05 6.39
CA GLY A 105 -20.34 23.94 5.35
C GLY A 105 -21.31 22.77 5.54
N GLU A 106 -22.14 22.50 4.56
CA GLU A 106 -23.05 21.33 4.53
C GLU A 106 -22.28 20.00 4.46
N TYR A 107 -21.06 20.01 3.95
CA TYR A 107 -20.17 18.87 3.84
C TYR A 107 -18.76 19.30 4.24
N GLY A 108 -17.92 18.32 4.56
CA GLY A 108 -16.53 18.55 4.92
C GLY A 108 -15.64 18.73 3.70
N VAL A 109 -14.70 19.66 3.79
CA VAL A 109 -13.63 19.87 2.80
C VAL A 109 -12.31 19.55 3.46
N GLY A 110 -11.61 18.53 2.96
CA GLY A 110 -10.27 18.18 3.38
C GLY A 110 -9.21 18.73 2.43
N PHE A 111 -8.02 18.99 2.96
CA PHE A 111 -6.89 19.50 2.19
C PHE A 111 -5.69 18.57 2.37
N THR A 112 -5.12 18.11 1.25
CA THR A 112 -3.88 17.32 1.27
C THR A 112 -2.68 18.20 1.65
N SER A 113 -1.53 17.57 1.91
CA SER A 113 -0.27 18.30 2.15
C SER A 113 0.16 19.19 0.97
N LYS A 114 -0.38 18.96 -0.23
CA LYS A 114 -0.20 19.77 -1.44
C LYS A 114 -1.31 20.80 -1.65
N ASN A 115 -2.19 20.97 -0.65
CA ASN A 115 -3.36 21.86 -0.73
C ASN A 115 -4.41 21.45 -1.80
N GLU A 116 -4.43 20.18 -2.20
CA GLU A 116 -5.46 19.62 -3.08
C GLU A 116 -6.73 19.36 -2.26
N LYS A 117 -7.89 19.71 -2.78
CA LYS A 117 -9.18 19.56 -2.09
C LYS A 117 -9.79 18.19 -2.32
N PHE A 118 -10.43 17.67 -1.28
CA PHE A 118 -11.33 16.52 -1.36
C PHE A 118 -12.56 16.74 -0.48
N TYR A 119 -13.66 16.08 -0.80
CA TYR A 119 -14.97 16.31 -0.20
C TYR A 119 -15.51 15.04 0.43
N PHE A 120 -16.25 15.19 1.53
CA PHE A 120 -16.82 14.07 2.28
C PHE A 120 -18.03 14.55 3.14
N ASP A 121 -18.88 13.62 3.57
CA ASP A 121 -19.99 13.96 4.48
C ASP A 121 -19.48 14.21 5.91
N LEU A 122 -20.03 15.22 6.59
CA LEU A 122 -19.60 15.59 7.95
C LEU A 122 -19.65 14.42 8.93
N GLU A 123 -20.61 13.51 8.78
CA GLU A 123 -20.76 12.32 9.61
C GLU A 123 -19.59 11.31 9.48
N ASP A 124 -18.86 11.37 8.38
CA ASP A 124 -17.71 10.49 8.15
C ASP A 124 -16.38 11.07 8.68
N TYR A 125 -16.40 12.31 9.23
CA TYR A 125 -15.20 12.95 9.74
C TYR A 125 -14.42 12.09 10.75
N ASP A 126 -15.13 11.50 11.71
CA ASP A 126 -14.49 10.66 12.73
C ASP A 126 -13.82 9.40 12.15
N LYS A 127 -14.32 8.89 11.04
CA LYS A 127 -13.72 7.75 10.34
C LYS A 127 -12.43 8.13 9.60
N ILE A 128 -12.36 9.37 9.08
CA ILE A 128 -11.30 9.78 8.15
C ILE A 128 -10.17 10.60 8.80
N LYS A 129 -10.44 11.32 9.91
CA LYS A 129 -9.51 12.29 10.53
C LYS A 129 -8.16 11.72 10.95
N ASN A 130 -8.08 10.41 11.22
CA ASN A 130 -6.87 9.72 11.68
C ASN A 130 -5.98 9.20 10.55
N TYR A 131 -6.36 9.44 9.31
CA TYR A 131 -5.60 9.05 8.13
C TYR A 131 -4.81 10.24 7.56
N CYS A 132 -3.76 9.95 6.79
CA CYS A 132 -3.01 10.96 6.02
C CYS A 132 -3.37 10.81 4.54
N TRP A 133 -4.39 11.51 4.13
CA TRP A 133 -4.91 11.44 2.78
C TRP A 133 -4.03 12.19 1.78
N HIS A 134 -3.90 11.63 0.61
CA HIS A 134 -3.29 12.24 -0.58
C HIS A 134 -4.10 11.84 -1.82
N ILE A 135 -3.98 12.60 -2.89
CA ILE A 135 -4.54 12.20 -4.18
C ILE A 135 -3.49 11.35 -4.89
N ASN A 136 -3.87 10.14 -5.29
CA ASN A 136 -3.00 9.20 -6.00
C ASN A 136 -2.93 9.54 -7.50
N ASN A 137 -2.13 8.79 -8.27
CA ASN A 137 -1.95 9.03 -9.71
C ASN A 137 -3.24 8.85 -10.53
N ASP A 138 -4.20 8.10 -10.02
CA ASP A 138 -5.50 7.87 -10.65
C ASP A 138 -6.55 8.91 -10.21
N GLY A 139 -6.15 9.91 -9.41
CA GLY A 139 -7.01 10.97 -8.91
C GLY A 139 -7.82 10.62 -7.65
N TYR A 140 -7.70 9.42 -7.11
CA TYR A 140 -8.46 9.00 -5.92
C TYR A 140 -7.81 9.49 -4.62
N VAL A 141 -8.67 9.79 -3.64
CA VAL A 141 -8.22 10.10 -2.27
C VAL A 141 -7.81 8.81 -1.57
N ALA A 142 -6.53 8.69 -1.28
CA ALA A 142 -5.90 7.48 -0.79
C ALA A 142 -5.03 7.74 0.45
N ASN A 143 -4.92 6.74 1.33
CA ASN A 143 -3.94 6.69 2.40
C ASN A 143 -3.09 5.43 2.25
N LYS A 144 -1.77 5.60 2.15
CA LYS A 144 -0.82 4.50 2.02
C LYS A 144 -0.11 4.26 3.35
N THR A 145 -0.16 3.03 3.84
CA THR A 145 0.54 2.56 5.03
C THR A 145 1.41 1.34 4.70
N GLU A 146 2.18 0.85 5.68
CA GLU A 146 2.93 -0.40 5.55
C GLU A 146 1.98 -1.61 5.35
N GLU A 147 0.76 -1.52 5.85
CA GLU A 147 -0.29 -2.57 5.76
C GLU A 147 -1.06 -2.56 4.44
N GLY A 148 -0.85 -1.53 3.62
CA GLY A 148 -1.46 -1.38 2.30
C GLY A 148 -2.04 0.00 2.03
N CYS A 149 -2.86 0.08 0.99
CA CYS A 149 -3.54 1.30 0.55
C CYS A 149 -5.02 1.24 0.95
N THR A 150 -5.51 2.31 1.57
CA THR A 150 -6.93 2.53 1.86
C THR A 150 -7.45 3.64 0.96
N LEU A 151 -8.53 3.40 0.24
CA LEU A 151 -9.22 4.41 -0.57
C LEU A 151 -10.38 5.00 0.23
N MET A 152 -10.55 6.33 0.22
CA MET A 152 -11.54 7.03 1.04
C MET A 152 -12.96 6.59 0.68
N HIS A 153 -13.31 6.55 -0.61
CA HIS A 153 -14.65 6.13 -1.05
C HIS A 153 -15.03 4.73 -0.54
N ARG A 154 -14.08 3.79 -0.46
CA ARG A 154 -14.35 2.46 0.10
C ARG A 154 -14.57 2.51 1.61
N LEU A 155 -13.79 3.34 2.32
CA LEU A 155 -13.89 3.50 3.77
C LEU A 155 -15.24 4.11 4.16
N VAL A 156 -15.67 5.20 3.50
CA VAL A 156 -16.93 5.89 3.82
C VAL A 156 -18.15 5.03 3.45
N MET A 157 -18.06 4.23 2.40
CA MET A 157 -19.09 3.26 1.99
C MET A 157 -19.05 1.94 2.77
N GLY A 158 -18.17 1.81 3.77
CA GLY A 158 -18.09 0.65 4.66
C GLY A 158 -17.56 -0.65 4.02
N LEU A 159 -16.86 -0.57 2.88
CA LEU A 159 -16.28 -1.74 2.24
C LEU A 159 -14.92 -2.09 2.85
N SER A 160 -14.81 -3.27 3.43
CA SER A 160 -13.58 -3.78 4.02
C SER A 160 -12.56 -4.24 2.95
N LYS A 161 -11.30 -4.46 3.39
CA LYS A 161 -10.27 -5.07 2.56
C LYS A 161 -10.69 -6.50 2.19
N GLY A 162 -10.71 -6.81 0.89
CA GLY A 162 -11.16 -8.11 0.36
C GLY A 162 -12.61 -8.16 -0.10
N ASP A 163 -13.43 -7.14 0.16
CA ASP A 163 -14.76 -7.02 -0.44
C ASP A 163 -14.60 -6.88 -1.97
N ARG A 164 -15.30 -7.75 -2.73
CA ARG A 164 -15.22 -7.79 -4.19
C ARG A 164 -16.07 -6.74 -4.88
N ARG A 165 -16.97 -6.09 -4.13
CA ARG A 165 -17.76 -4.97 -4.66
C ARG A 165 -16.86 -3.77 -4.87
N GLU A 166 -17.19 -2.97 -5.84
CA GLU A 166 -16.49 -1.73 -6.18
C GLU A 166 -17.32 -0.54 -5.71
N VAL A 167 -16.67 0.61 -5.51
CA VAL A 167 -17.37 1.88 -5.30
C VAL A 167 -17.11 2.73 -6.52
N ASP A 168 -18.17 3.14 -7.18
CA ASP A 168 -18.16 3.98 -8.37
C ASP A 168 -18.49 5.43 -8.00
N HIS A 169 -17.74 6.37 -8.56
CA HIS A 169 -18.05 7.79 -8.52
C HIS A 169 -19.01 8.12 -9.65
N ILE A 170 -20.27 8.35 -9.33
CA ILE A 170 -21.37 8.52 -10.30
C ILE A 170 -21.02 9.54 -11.39
N TYR A 171 -20.40 10.65 -11.00
CA TYR A 171 -20.05 11.77 -11.88
C TYR A 171 -18.55 11.87 -12.19
N HIS A 172 -17.77 10.81 -11.97
CA HIS A 172 -16.33 10.74 -12.22
C HIS A 172 -15.45 11.75 -11.45
N LYS A 173 -15.99 12.38 -10.39
CA LYS A 173 -15.22 13.28 -9.51
C LYS A 173 -14.55 12.45 -8.40
N THR A 174 -13.39 11.91 -8.69
CA THR A 174 -12.67 10.95 -7.82
C THR A 174 -12.20 11.50 -6.47
N ASN A 175 -12.21 12.82 -6.30
CA ASN A 175 -11.95 13.53 -5.06
C ASN A 175 -13.22 13.88 -4.26
N ASP A 176 -14.42 13.58 -4.76
CA ASP A 176 -15.69 13.79 -4.08
C ASP A 176 -16.20 12.46 -3.51
N ASN A 177 -16.01 12.29 -2.20
CA ASN A 177 -16.32 11.04 -1.50
C ASN A 177 -17.61 11.18 -0.64
N ARG A 178 -18.50 12.09 -0.98
CA ARG A 178 -19.83 12.18 -0.37
C ARG A 178 -20.66 11.00 -0.86
N LYS A 179 -21.50 10.45 0.03
CA LYS A 179 -22.27 9.22 -0.26
C LYS A 179 -23.26 9.40 -1.41
N ASP A 180 -23.80 10.61 -1.58
CA ASP A 180 -24.69 10.96 -2.70
C ASP A 180 -23.97 10.96 -4.06
N GLN A 181 -22.65 11.04 -4.07
CA GLN A 181 -21.77 10.97 -5.26
C GLN A 181 -21.26 9.56 -5.54
N LEU A 182 -21.52 8.61 -4.61
CA LEU A 182 -20.97 7.27 -4.64
C LEU A 182 -22.07 6.22 -4.72
N ARG A 183 -21.76 5.09 -5.34
CA ARG A 183 -22.60 3.90 -5.32
C ARG A 183 -21.76 2.64 -5.25
N ILE A 184 -22.31 1.63 -4.56
CA ILE A 184 -21.68 0.29 -4.51
C ILE A 184 -22.17 -0.48 -5.73
N VAL A 185 -21.23 -1.01 -6.51
CA VAL A 185 -21.50 -1.70 -7.78
C VAL A 185 -20.71 -3.00 -7.87
N CYS A 186 -21.16 -3.90 -8.73
CA CYS A 186 -20.32 -4.98 -9.19
C CYS A 186 -19.38 -4.52 -10.33
N SER A 187 -18.35 -5.32 -10.66
CA SER A 187 -17.39 -4.94 -11.70
C SER A 187 -18.02 -4.76 -13.09
N SER A 188 -19.13 -5.45 -13.39
CA SER A 188 -19.84 -5.26 -14.66
C SER A 188 -20.60 -3.95 -14.72
N GLU A 189 -21.22 -3.52 -13.63
CA GLU A 189 -21.92 -2.23 -13.51
C GLU A 189 -20.94 -1.06 -13.56
N ASN A 190 -19.80 -1.18 -12.85
CA ASN A 190 -18.76 -0.16 -12.89
C ASN A 190 -18.22 0.07 -14.32
N LYS A 191 -18.11 -0.99 -15.12
CA LYS A 191 -17.75 -0.88 -16.54
C LYS A 191 -18.79 -0.13 -17.39
N MET A 192 -20.05 -0.09 -16.98
CA MET A 192 -21.10 0.66 -17.71
C MET A 192 -20.89 2.17 -17.58
N ASN A 193 -20.48 2.65 -16.40
CA ASN A 193 -20.17 4.06 -16.14
C ASN A 193 -18.79 4.51 -16.67
N GLN A 194 -18.03 3.69 -17.37
CA GLN A 194 -16.74 4.11 -17.90
C GLN A 194 -16.88 5.11 -19.05
N GLY A 195 -16.05 6.16 -19.02
CA GLY A 195 -15.92 7.12 -20.12
C GLY A 195 -15.36 6.51 -21.40
N ILE A 196 -15.14 7.35 -22.39
CA ILE A 196 -14.60 6.93 -23.70
C ILE A 196 -13.09 6.67 -23.54
N PRO A 197 -12.58 5.50 -24.01
CA PRO A 197 -11.15 5.21 -23.99
C PRO A 197 -10.34 6.23 -24.80
N SER A 198 -9.13 6.58 -24.34
CA SER A 198 -8.25 7.56 -25.00
C SER A 198 -7.86 7.20 -26.44
N ASN A 199 -7.84 5.91 -26.77
CA ASN A 199 -7.57 5.40 -28.12
C ASN A 199 -8.83 5.33 -29.03
N ASN A 200 -9.96 5.82 -28.57
CA ASN A 200 -11.20 5.82 -29.37
C ASN A 200 -11.13 6.87 -30.47
N THR A 201 -11.26 6.46 -31.72
CA THR A 201 -11.19 7.32 -32.89
C THR A 201 -12.57 7.84 -33.35
N SER A 202 -13.65 7.21 -32.92
CA SER A 202 -15.00 7.60 -33.30
C SER A 202 -15.58 8.73 -32.45
N GLY A 203 -15.06 8.98 -31.25
CA GLY A 203 -15.63 9.87 -30.24
C GLY A 203 -16.84 9.29 -29.49
N TYR A 204 -17.23 8.03 -29.76
CA TYR A 204 -18.32 7.34 -29.08
C TYR A 204 -17.93 5.92 -28.68
N ARG A 205 -18.17 5.56 -27.44
CA ARG A 205 -17.86 4.22 -26.94
C ARG A 205 -18.70 3.16 -27.67
N GLY A 206 -18.02 2.08 -28.14
CA GLY A 206 -18.68 0.99 -28.85
C GLY A 206 -19.20 1.33 -30.25
N VAL A 207 -18.78 2.47 -30.81
CA VAL A 207 -19.04 2.84 -32.21
C VAL A 207 -17.68 2.92 -32.92
N TYR A 208 -17.51 2.26 -34.04
CA TYR A 208 -16.29 2.28 -34.83
C TYR A 208 -16.61 2.05 -36.33
N TYR A 209 -15.71 2.52 -37.19
CA TYR A 209 -15.79 2.28 -38.62
C TYR A 209 -15.14 0.94 -38.97
N ASP A 210 -15.93 0.00 -39.52
CA ASP A 210 -15.43 -1.29 -39.98
C ASP A 210 -15.08 -1.22 -41.48
N LYS A 211 -13.79 -1.13 -41.76
CA LYS A 211 -13.24 -1.00 -43.13
C LYS A 211 -13.59 -2.19 -44.02
N ARG A 212 -13.87 -3.37 -43.45
CA ARG A 212 -14.19 -4.60 -44.25
C ARG A 212 -15.55 -4.51 -44.91
N TYR A 213 -16.47 -3.84 -44.20
CA TYR A 213 -17.85 -3.69 -44.69
C TYR A 213 -18.16 -2.26 -45.17
N ASP A 214 -17.15 -1.37 -45.08
CA ASP A 214 -17.28 0.04 -45.44
C ASP A 214 -18.49 0.72 -44.72
N ARG A 215 -18.65 0.41 -43.43
CA ARG A 215 -19.80 0.83 -42.62
C ARG A 215 -19.40 1.11 -41.16
N TRP A 216 -20.24 1.92 -40.51
CA TRP A 216 -20.17 2.13 -39.08
C TRP A 216 -20.78 0.93 -38.33
N SER A 217 -20.08 0.40 -37.35
CA SER A 217 -20.58 -0.65 -36.48
C SER A 217 -20.86 -0.08 -35.09
N ALA A 218 -21.98 -0.50 -34.50
CA ALA A 218 -22.30 -0.21 -33.11
C ALA A 218 -22.41 -1.51 -32.31
N GLU A 219 -21.84 -1.54 -31.12
CA GLU A 219 -21.88 -2.67 -30.20
C GLU A 219 -21.94 -2.21 -28.74
N ILE A 220 -22.50 -3.05 -27.86
CA ILE A 220 -22.59 -2.80 -26.43
C ILE A 220 -22.20 -4.05 -25.65
N GLY A 221 -21.40 -3.89 -24.60
CA GLY A 221 -21.12 -4.92 -23.61
C GLY A 221 -21.96 -4.67 -22.36
N ALA A 222 -22.82 -5.61 -22.01
CA ALA A 222 -23.60 -5.59 -20.78
C ALA A 222 -23.72 -7.01 -20.22
N TYR A 223 -23.73 -7.14 -18.87
CA TYR A 223 -23.90 -8.42 -18.18
C TYR A 223 -22.96 -9.54 -18.66
N ASN A 224 -21.69 -9.18 -18.87
CA ASN A 224 -20.64 -10.08 -19.39
C ASN A 224 -20.93 -10.62 -20.82
N ARG A 225 -21.83 -10.01 -21.57
CA ARG A 225 -22.15 -10.34 -22.96
C ARG A 225 -21.90 -9.14 -23.84
N LYS A 226 -21.57 -9.41 -25.11
CA LYS A 226 -21.38 -8.41 -26.15
C LYS A 226 -22.53 -8.52 -27.14
N PHE A 227 -23.22 -7.40 -27.37
CA PHE A 227 -24.33 -7.32 -28.31
C PHE A 227 -23.91 -6.43 -29.47
N ARG A 228 -24.02 -6.95 -30.68
CA ARG A 228 -23.90 -6.15 -31.90
C ARG A 228 -25.25 -5.51 -32.22
N LEU A 229 -25.25 -4.19 -32.34
CA LEU A 229 -26.47 -3.40 -32.56
C LEU A 229 -26.78 -3.20 -34.05
N GLY A 230 -25.76 -3.34 -34.90
CA GLY A 230 -25.92 -3.27 -36.37
C GLY A 230 -24.73 -2.64 -37.07
N TYR A 231 -24.87 -2.59 -38.39
CA TYR A 231 -24.02 -1.84 -39.33
C TYR A 231 -24.81 -0.72 -39.94
N PHE A 232 -24.26 0.47 -40.03
CA PHE A 232 -24.91 1.71 -40.44
C PHE A 232 -24.09 2.42 -41.51
N THR A 233 -24.76 3.04 -42.46
CA THR A 233 -24.09 3.86 -43.46
C THR A 233 -23.53 5.15 -42.83
N ASN A 234 -24.26 5.74 -41.89
CA ASN A 234 -23.90 6.99 -41.25
C ASN A 234 -23.47 6.76 -39.80
N LYS A 235 -22.47 7.52 -39.34
CA LYS A 235 -21.99 7.49 -37.94
C LYS A 235 -23.11 7.88 -36.97
N SER A 236 -23.94 8.86 -37.32
CA SER A 236 -25.07 9.36 -36.51
C SER A 236 -26.04 8.24 -36.12
N ASP A 237 -26.35 7.36 -37.08
CA ASP A 237 -27.28 6.26 -36.86
C ASP A 237 -26.69 5.18 -35.94
N ALA A 238 -25.40 4.89 -36.12
CA ALA A 238 -24.68 4.01 -35.23
C ALA A 238 -24.63 4.55 -33.77
N VAL A 239 -24.37 5.85 -33.59
CA VAL A 239 -24.40 6.55 -32.31
C VAL A 239 -25.80 6.51 -31.68
N LYS A 240 -26.84 6.77 -32.47
CA LYS A 240 -28.24 6.71 -31.99
C LYS A 240 -28.59 5.31 -31.49
N ALA A 241 -28.26 4.27 -32.24
CA ALA A 241 -28.47 2.89 -31.84
C ALA A 241 -27.70 2.55 -30.54
N ARG A 242 -26.48 3.07 -30.41
CA ARG A 242 -25.68 2.87 -29.19
C ARG A 242 -26.30 3.57 -27.99
N LYS A 243 -26.75 4.83 -28.08
CA LYS A 243 -27.41 5.55 -26.99
C LYS A 243 -28.68 4.84 -26.53
N GLN A 244 -29.53 4.40 -27.47
CA GLN A 244 -30.73 3.62 -27.15
C GLN A 244 -30.40 2.30 -26.41
N ALA A 245 -29.32 1.65 -26.79
CA ALA A 245 -28.89 0.45 -26.13
C ALA A 245 -28.33 0.75 -24.71
N GLU A 246 -27.65 1.87 -24.49
CA GLU A 246 -27.19 2.32 -23.18
C GLU A 246 -28.39 2.58 -22.25
N GLU A 247 -29.40 3.30 -22.69
CA GLU A 247 -30.61 3.50 -21.90
C GLU A 247 -31.29 2.17 -21.53
N LYS A 248 -31.36 1.22 -22.47
CA LYS A 248 -31.98 -0.09 -22.25
C LYS A 248 -31.18 -1.01 -21.31
N TYR A 249 -29.85 -1.07 -21.45
CA TYR A 249 -29.01 -2.07 -20.77
C TYR A 249 -28.28 -1.51 -19.56
N PHE A 250 -27.99 -0.22 -19.51
CA PHE A 250 -27.22 0.39 -18.41
C PHE A 250 -28.13 1.07 -17.39
N GLY A 251 -29.29 1.64 -17.81
CA GLY A 251 -30.23 2.29 -16.93
C GLY A 251 -29.55 3.35 -16.05
N GLU A 252 -29.68 3.20 -14.73
CA GLU A 252 -29.05 4.09 -13.74
C GLU A 252 -27.52 4.05 -13.73
N TYR A 253 -26.91 2.99 -14.26
CA TYR A 253 -25.44 2.84 -14.38
C TYR A 253 -24.88 3.49 -15.63
N ASN A 254 -25.73 4.11 -16.47
CA ASN A 254 -25.25 4.82 -17.63
C ASN A 254 -24.36 5.99 -17.24
N TYR A 255 -23.35 6.28 -18.07
CA TYR A 255 -22.42 7.39 -17.87
C TYR A 255 -23.17 8.72 -17.70
N GLN A 256 -23.06 9.32 -16.50
CA GLN A 256 -23.69 10.59 -16.14
C GLN A 256 -22.74 11.79 -16.34
N GLY A 257 -21.53 11.56 -16.81
CA GLY A 257 -20.64 12.63 -17.23
C GLY A 257 -21.33 13.38 -18.37
N GLY A 258 -21.68 14.63 -18.13
CA GLY A 258 -22.37 15.50 -19.10
C GLY A 258 -21.75 15.41 -20.48
N ASP A 259 -22.47 15.80 -21.51
CA ASP A 259 -21.93 15.94 -22.87
C ASP A 259 -20.65 16.77 -22.83
N ALA A 260 -19.56 16.12 -22.42
CA ALA A 260 -18.24 16.66 -22.53
C ALA A 260 -17.98 16.72 -24.05
N SER A 261 -18.40 17.81 -24.64
CA SER A 261 -17.73 18.38 -25.80
C SER A 261 -16.24 18.36 -25.37
N TYR A 262 -15.50 17.40 -25.94
CA TYR A 262 -14.10 17.17 -25.62
C TYR A 262 -13.31 18.43 -25.91
N GLU A 263 -13.10 19.27 -24.93
CA GLU A 263 -11.97 20.17 -24.93
C GLU A 263 -10.73 19.32 -24.70
N LYS A 264 -10.07 19.00 -25.80
CA LYS A 264 -8.69 18.53 -25.81
C LYS A 264 -7.84 19.66 -25.26
N HIS A 265 -7.31 19.47 -24.08
CA HIS A 265 -6.11 20.20 -23.63
C HIS A 265 -4.88 19.34 -23.88
#